data_9b1786a94fafafc9034356a8c477ef1b
#
_entry.id   9b1786a94fafafc9034356a8c477ef1b
#
_cell.length_a   1.000
_cell.length_b   1.000
_cell.length_c   1.000
_cell.angle_alpha   90.00
_cell.angle_beta   90.00
_cell.angle_gamma   90.00
#
_symmetry.space_group_name_H-M   'P 1'
#
loop_
_entity.id
_entity.type
_entity.pdbx_description
1 polymer ?
#
loop_
_entity_poly.entity_id
_entity_poly.type
_entity_poly.pdbx_seq_one_letter_code
_entity_poly.pdbx_strand_id
1 'polypeptide(L)'
;MFVRNAWYVAAWETEIGDTPLARTILNEPVVMYRTTDGIAALEDRCCHRSLPLSMGKVVGEHLQCGYHGLEFDASGLCVKVPGQSKIPPGAEVRSYPVLQKYGWVWIWTGDPAKADPNQIPDWWWLESPEWKTIPGRGGTPMHLNANYLLISDNLFDISHLTYVHASSIGADSIVDFPVKTERWEDEKRVKMSRVIYDRPAAPFYQKAGQFKGNVDRWIMTTSDLPCYMASDAGSVEVGTGITPGEVGPDRGVEMKIMNLPTPETETSTHYFYSHCRHFEIDSEEWDEIYRTQFTQVFDEDRAVLEGQQRRMSEFPDAPEIDINADAPNVQVRRMIDEMIAAEQAELSGARKSA
;
A
#
# COMPACT_ATOMS: atom_id res chain seq x y z
N MET A 1 12.06 11.81 -4.59
CA MET A 1 11.11 12.71 -3.87
C MET A 1 9.74 12.07 -3.85
N PHE A 2 8.88 12.44 -2.85
CA PHE A 2 7.58 11.80 -2.63
C PHE A 2 6.46 12.84 -2.63
N VAL A 3 5.25 12.45 -3.00
CA VAL A 3 4.03 13.22 -2.75
C VAL A 3 3.81 13.23 -1.23
N ARG A 4 3.70 14.41 -0.63
CA ARG A 4 3.56 14.54 0.82
C ARG A 4 2.11 14.72 1.28
N ASN A 5 1.31 15.43 0.48
CA ASN A 5 -0.10 15.65 0.76
C ASN A 5 -0.93 14.45 0.28
N ALA A 6 -0.69 13.31 0.91
CA ALA A 6 -1.39 12.05 0.70
C ALA A 6 -1.38 11.20 1.98
N TRP A 7 -2.35 10.33 2.11
CA TRP A 7 -2.35 9.28 3.13
C TRP A 7 -1.42 8.15 2.72
N TYR A 8 -0.75 7.53 3.68
CA TYR A 8 0.04 6.31 3.50
C TYR A 8 -0.28 5.33 4.60
N VAL A 9 -0.25 4.04 4.31
CA VAL A 9 -0.37 3.03 5.36
C VAL A 9 0.92 2.99 6.16
N ALA A 10 0.83 3.29 7.45
CA ALA A 10 1.97 3.32 8.36
C ALA A 10 2.17 1.98 9.09
N ALA A 11 1.09 1.27 9.39
CA ALA A 11 1.13 -0.01 10.12
C ALA A 11 -0.19 -0.77 9.93
N TRP A 12 -0.18 -2.06 10.24
CA TRP A 12 -1.40 -2.74 10.64
C TRP A 12 -1.77 -2.29 12.07
N GLU A 13 -3.05 -2.16 12.36
CA GLU A 13 -3.49 -1.79 13.71
C GLU A 13 -3.00 -2.78 14.78
N THR A 14 -2.85 -4.04 14.40
CA THR A 14 -2.37 -5.13 15.25
C THR A 14 -0.87 -5.05 15.57
N GLU A 15 -0.07 -4.31 14.80
CA GLU A 15 1.34 -4.11 15.09
C GLU A 15 1.59 -3.14 16.27
N ILE A 16 0.61 -2.27 16.56
CA ILE A 16 0.76 -1.25 17.61
C ILE A 16 0.17 -1.77 18.91
N GLY A 17 1.04 -2.29 19.77
CA GLY A 17 0.72 -2.81 21.10
C GLY A 17 1.06 -1.81 22.21
N ASP A 18 1.55 -2.34 23.33
CA ASP A 18 1.91 -1.56 24.53
C ASP A 18 3.25 -0.83 24.40
N THR A 19 4.07 -1.21 23.41
CA THR A 19 5.35 -0.57 23.14
C THR A 19 5.25 0.33 21.92
N PRO A 20 5.99 1.48 21.91
CA PRO A 20 6.04 2.34 20.75
C PRO A 20 6.60 1.59 19.53
N LEU A 21 5.96 1.78 18.35
CA LEU A 21 6.40 1.22 17.07
C LEU A 21 7.14 2.29 16.27
N ALA A 22 8.41 2.05 15.96
CA ALA A 22 9.20 2.91 15.08
C ALA A 22 9.06 2.48 13.62
N ARG A 23 8.97 3.46 12.71
CA ARG A 23 8.99 3.23 11.26
C ARG A 23 9.50 4.46 10.51
N THR A 24 10.36 4.27 9.53
CA THR A 24 10.70 5.34 8.60
C THR A 24 9.64 5.39 7.49
N ILE A 25 9.08 6.57 7.22
CA ILE A 25 8.06 6.80 6.19
C ILE A 25 8.47 8.04 5.41
N LEU A 26 8.65 7.93 4.09
CA LEU A 26 9.08 9.03 3.23
C LEU A 26 10.35 9.73 3.72
N ASN A 27 11.35 8.97 4.16
CA ASN A 27 12.60 9.43 4.81
C ASN A 27 12.39 10.10 6.18
N GLU A 28 11.20 10.09 6.77
CA GLU A 28 10.95 10.66 8.09
C GLU A 28 10.87 9.55 9.15
N PRO A 29 11.62 9.67 10.26
CA PRO A 29 11.47 8.74 11.37
C PRO A 29 10.18 9.06 12.12
N VAL A 30 9.30 8.07 12.22
CA VAL A 30 7.99 8.16 12.88
C VAL A 30 7.91 7.15 13.99
N VAL A 31 7.37 7.54 15.13
CA VAL A 31 6.98 6.65 16.22
C VAL A 31 5.47 6.69 16.39
N MET A 32 4.87 5.51 16.44
CA MET A 32 3.43 5.32 16.68
C MET A 32 3.21 4.64 18.02
N TYR A 33 2.18 5.05 18.74
CA TYR A 33 1.83 4.43 20.01
C TYR A 33 0.33 4.53 20.29
N ARG A 34 -0.16 3.64 21.14
CA ARG A 34 -1.59 3.57 21.50
C ARG A 34 -1.93 4.54 22.60
N THR A 35 -3.05 5.24 22.46
CA THR A 35 -3.69 6.08 23.45
C THR A 35 -5.13 5.59 23.67
N THR A 36 -5.85 6.16 24.65
CA THR A 36 -7.29 5.86 24.86
C THR A 36 -8.16 6.31 23.68
N ASP A 37 -7.73 7.36 22.96
CA ASP A 37 -8.48 7.93 21.83
C ASP A 37 -8.12 7.27 20.48
N GLY A 38 -7.20 6.28 20.49
CA GLY A 38 -6.75 5.58 19.30
C GLY A 38 -5.23 5.50 19.18
N ILE A 39 -4.68 5.82 18.03
CA ILE A 39 -3.25 5.78 17.76
C ILE A 39 -2.75 7.20 17.51
N ALA A 40 -1.63 7.54 18.16
CA ALA A 40 -0.88 8.77 17.91
C ALA A 40 0.41 8.49 17.13
N ALA A 41 0.84 9.44 16.28
CA ALA A 41 2.10 9.38 15.57
C ALA A 41 2.89 10.69 15.74
N LEU A 42 4.14 10.57 16.17
CA LEU A 42 5.07 11.68 16.38
C LEU A 42 6.35 11.47 15.57
N GLU A 43 7.11 12.56 15.36
CA GLU A 43 8.49 12.47 14.89
C GLU A 43 9.29 11.64 15.90
N ASP A 44 9.97 10.61 15.43
CA ASP A 44 10.78 9.73 16.30
C ASP A 44 12.11 10.36 16.67
N ARG A 45 12.05 11.55 17.24
CA ARG A 45 13.23 12.31 17.65
C ARG A 45 12.90 13.28 18.78
N CYS A 46 13.40 13.01 19.98
CA CYS A 46 13.23 13.91 21.13
C CYS A 46 13.87 15.29 20.87
N CYS A 47 13.10 16.38 21.07
CA CYS A 47 13.54 17.75 20.88
C CYS A 47 14.72 18.16 21.79
N HIS A 48 14.97 17.42 22.90
CA HIS A 48 16.04 17.75 23.86
C HIS A 48 17.44 17.34 23.35
N ARG A 49 17.64 16.07 22.99
CA ARG A 49 18.97 15.52 22.58
C ARG A 49 18.86 14.46 21.48
N SER A 50 17.84 14.54 20.68
CA SER A 50 17.64 13.72 19.47
C SER A 50 17.63 12.20 19.68
N LEU A 51 17.41 11.72 20.93
CA LEU A 51 17.18 10.29 21.12
C LEU A 51 15.87 9.90 20.41
N PRO A 52 15.81 8.76 19.68
CA PRO A 52 14.55 8.22 19.18
C PRO A 52 13.53 8.04 20.32
N LEU A 53 12.33 8.58 20.17
CA LEU A 53 11.27 8.46 21.17
C LEU A 53 10.77 7.03 21.29
N SER A 54 10.89 6.24 20.22
CA SER A 54 10.61 4.80 20.19
C SER A 54 11.47 3.98 21.15
N MET A 55 12.62 4.49 21.58
CA MET A 55 13.45 3.89 22.64
C MET A 55 12.93 4.20 24.05
N GLY A 56 11.84 4.92 24.15
CA GLY A 56 11.16 5.24 25.38
C GLY A 56 10.03 4.27 25.71
N LYS A 57 9.00 4.77 26.35
CA LYS A 57 7.80 4.00 26.73
C LYS A 57 6.55 4.86 26.79
N VAL A 58 5.40 4.24 26.69
CA VAL A 58 4.11 4.88 26.94
C VAL A 58 3.87 4.97 28.46
N VAL A 59 3.48 6.15 28.94
CA VAL A 59 3.15 6.42 30.35
C VAL A 59 1.78 7.13 30.39
N GLY A 60 0.74 6.41 30.71
CA GLY A 60 -0.64 6.89 30.53
C GLY A 60 -0.91 7.18 29.07
N GLU A 61 -1.26 8.43 28.73
CA GLU A 61 -1.54 8.89 27.38
C GLU A 61 -0.30 9.50 26.68
N HIS A 62 0.87 9.51 27.35
CA HIS A 62 2.04 10.24 26.89
C HIS A 62 3.18 9.30 26.48
N LEU A 63 3.98 9.74 25.51
CA LEU A 63 5.22 9.08 25.13
C LEU A 63 6.38 9.68 25.93
N GLN A 64 7.01 8.87 26.79
CA GLN A 64 8.12 9.28 27.62
C GLN A 64 9.45 8.94 26.95
N CYS A 65 10.30 9.96 26.73
CA CYS A 65 11.65 9.78 26.21
C CYS A 65 12.51 8.95 27.17
N GLY A 66 13.19 7.92 26.66
CA GLY A 66 14.01 7.00 27.46
C GLY A 66 15.30 7.60 28.02
N TYR A 67 15.70 8.82 27.60
CA TYR A 67 16.97 9.42 28.03
C TYR A 67 16.80 10.28 29.31
N HIS A 68 15.95 11.29 29.27
CA HIS A 68 15.78 12.22 30.39
C HIS A 68 14.32 12.30 30.89
N GLY A 69 13.45 11.44 30.39
CA GLY A 69 12.08 11.30 30.86
C GLY A 69 11.13 12.44 30.46
N LEU A 70 11.45 13.25 29.44
CA LEU A 70 10.49 14.19 28.89
C LEU A 70 9.27 13.42 28.38
N GLU A 71 8.06 13.91 28.67
CA GLU A 71 6.80 13.30 28.24
C GLU A 71 6.12 14.20 27.22
N PHE A 72 5.67 13.58 26.13
CA PHE A 72 4.99 14.25 25.02
C PHE A 72 3.58 13.70 24.88
N ASP A 73 2.60 14.58 24.70
CA ASP A 73 1.23 14.17 24.38
C ASP A 73 1.06 13.82 22.88
N ALA A 74 -0.15 13.41 22.50
CA ALA A 74 -0.45 13.03 21.10
C ALA A 74 -0.34 14.19 20.10
N SER A 75 -0.35 15.44 20.54
CA SER A 75 -0.10 16.62 19.70
C SER A 75 1.38 16.91 19.49
N GLY A 76 2.27 16.19 20.20
CA GLY A 76 3.71 16.40 20.18
C GLY A 76 4.21 17.46 21.17
N LEU A 77 3.33 18.07 21.95
CA LEU A 77 3.73 19.04 22.98
C LEU A 77 4.36 18.31 24.15
N CYS A 78 5.48 18.86 24.66
CA CYS A 78 6.07 18.38 25.91
C CYS A 78 5.18 18.79 27.08
N VAL A 79 4.67 17.82 27.83
CA VAL A 79 3.77 18.05 28.98
C VAL A 79 4.49 17.89 30.33
N LYS A 80 5.69 17.32 30.33
CA LYS A 80 6.47 17.14 31.57
C LYS A 80 7.98 17.11 31.27
N VAL A 81 8.71 17.83 32.10
CA VAL A 81 10.18 17.77 32.17
C VAL A 81 10.59 17.41 33.61
N PRO A 82 11.21 16.24 33.84
CA PRO A 82 11.62 15.84 35.17
C PRO A 82 12.54 16.86 35.85
N GLY A 83 12.32 17.10 37.15
CA GLY A 83 13.15 18.00 37.95
C GLY A 83 12.87 19.49 37.81
N GLN A 84 11.91 19.89 36.97
CA GLN A 84 11.49 21.30 36.85
C GLN A 84 9.97 21.45 36.66
N SER A 85 9.44 22.59 37.09
CA SER A 85 7.99 22.89 36.98
C SER A 85 7.60 23.62 35.71
N LYS A 86 8.57 24.21 35.01
CA LYS A 86 8.35 24.97 33.77
C LYS A 86 8.82 24.19 32.57
N ILE A 87 7.98 24.10 31.56
CA ILE A 87 8.33 23.54 30.26
C ILE A 87 8.98 24.64 29.43
N PRO A 88 10.18 24.40 28.84
CA PRO A 88 10.84 25.39 28.00
C PRO A 88 10.00 25.73 26.76
N PRO A 89 10.03 26.97 26.25
CA PRO A 89 9.42 27.30 24.97
C PRO A 89 10.02 26.45 23.83
N GLY A 90 9.18 25.99 22.90
CA GLY A 90 9.61 25.14 21.77
C GLY A 90 9.93 23.70 22.16
N ALA A 91 9.58 23.26 23.37
CA ALA A 91 9.68 21.86 23.75
C ALA A 91 8.53 21.06 23.13
N GLU A 92 8.68 20.75 21.86
CA GLU A 92 7.69 20.02 21.07
C GLU A 92 8.37 19.16 20.00
N VAL A 93 7.66 18.19 19.48
CA VAL A 93 8.03 17.39 18.31
C VAL A 93 6.87 17.41 17.33
N ARG A 94 7.14 17.18 16.06
CA ARG A 94 6.08 17.12 15.05
C ARG A 94 5.14 15.96 15.34
N SER A 95 3.83 16.23 15.26
CA SER A 95 2.79 15.21 15.22
C SER A 95 2.25 15.05 13.80
N TYR A 96 1.73 13.86 13.50
CA TYR A 96 1.16 13.54 12.21
C TYR A 96 -0.31 13.20 12.35
N PRO A 97 -1.20 13.69 11.46
CA PRO A 97 -2.56 13.19 11.38
C PRO A 97 -2.58 11.67 11.13
N VAL A 98 -3.39 10.97 11.89
CA VAL A 98 -3.55 9.51 11.82
C VAL A 98 -5.02 9.17 11.69
N LEU A 99 -5.32 8.12 10.92
CA LEU A 99 -6.65 7.55 10.78
C LEU A 99 -6.56 6.02 10.84
N GLN A 100 -7.50 5.38 11.52
CA GLN A 100 -7.67 3.93 11.51
C GLN A 100 -8.83 3.58 10.56
N LYS A 101 -8.53 2.77 9.51
CA LYS A 101 -9.53 2.33 8.54
C LYS A 101 -9.09 1.03 7.88
N TYR A 102 -9.99 0.08 7.74
CA TYR A 102 -9.74 -1.22 7.09
C TYR A 102 -8.67 -2.09 7.77
N GLY A 103 -8.47 -1.92 9.09
CA GLY A 103 -7.43 -2.62 9.85
C GLY A 103 -6.02 -2.04 9.67
N TRP A 104 -5.88 -0.94 8.94
CA TRP A 104 -4.65 -0.20 8.77
C TRP A 104 -4.65 1.12 9.54
N VAL A 105 -3.45 1.51 9.95
CA VAL A 105 -3.13 2.84 10.45
C VAL A 105 -2.60 3.67 9.29
N TRP A 106 -3.34 4.70 8.92
CA TRP A 106 -2.99 5.66 7.88
C TRP A 106 -2.34 6.87 8.50
N ILE A 107 -1.31 7.41 7.87
CA ILE A 107 -0.57 8.60 8.28
C ILE A 107 -0.53 9.63 7.16
N TRP A 108 -0.64 10.90 7.53
CA TRP A 108 -0.49 12.02 6.61
C TRP A 108 0.82 12.75 6.89
N THR A 109 1.71 12.87 5.91
CA THR A 109 3.04 13.45 6.09
C THR A 109 3.18 14.87 5.56
N GLY A 110 2.16 15.38 4.86
CA GLY A 110 2.12 16.72 4.28
C GLY A 110 1.61 17.81 5.24
N ASP A 111 0.95 18.82 4.66
CA ASP A 111 0.26 19.88 5.41
C ASP A 111 -0.96 19.30 6.15
N PRO A 112 -1.01 19.33 7.48
CA PRO A 112 -2.13 18.77 8.25
C PRO A 112 -3.50 19.36 7.89
N ALA A 113 -3.54 20.61 7.42
CA ALA A 113 -4.79 21.27 7.01
C ALA A 113 -5.40 20.66 5.74
N LYS A 114 -4.63 19.87 4.99
CA LYS A 114 -5.06 19.19 3.75
C LYS A 114 -5.41 17.72 3.98
N ALA A 115 -5.26 17.20 5.20
CA ALA A 115 -5.53 15.81 5.53
C ALA A 115 -7.04 15.50 5.52
N ASP A 116 -7.58 15.20 4.33
CA ASP A 116 -8.97 14.83 4.15
C ASP A 116 -9.13 13.30 4.15
N PRO A 117 -9.86 12.71 5.13
CA PRO A 117 -10.14 11.28 5.19
C PRO A 117 -10.82 10.70 3.94
N ASN A 118 -11.57 11.52 3.19
CA ASN A 118 -12.24 11.10 1.97
C ASN A 118 -11.29 10.81 0.80
N GLN A 119 -10.02 11.15 0.94
CA GLN A 119 -8.99 10.78 -0.05
C GLN A 119 -8.57 9.29 0.06
N ILE A 120 -8.92 8.61 1.14
CA ILE A 120 -8.74 7.15 1.24
C ILE A 120 -9.86 6.49 0.44
N PRO A 121 -9.52 5.62 -0.55
CA PRO A 121 -10.50 4.99 -1.41
C PRO A 121 -11.59 4.25 -0.63
N ASP A 122 -12.79 4.21 -1.17
CA ASP A 122 -13.88 3.43 -0.62
C ASP A 122 -13.74 1.96 -1.08
N TRP A 123 -13.14 1.15 -0.23
CA TRP A 123 -13.00 -0.29 -0.40
C TRP A 123 -14.00 -1.02 0.50
N TRP A 124 -15.28 -0.76 0.30
CA TRP A 124 -16.40 -1.27 1.09
C TRP A 124 -16.37 -2.80 1.30
N TRP A 125 -15.82 -3.54 0.36
CA TRP A 125 -15.71 -5.01 0.44
C TRP A 125 -14.79 -5.50 1.57
N LEU A 126 -13.86 -4.66 2.06
CA LEU A 126 -13.01 -5.00 3.21
C LEU A 126 -13.78 -5.13 4.52
N GLU A 127 -14.95 -4.48 4.61
CA GLU A 127 -15.82 -4.47 5.79
C GLU A 127 -17.13 -5.22 5.54
N SER A 128 -17.36 -5.72 4.32
CA SER A 128 -18.57 -6.44 3.96
C SER A 128 -18.53 -7.89 4.47
N PRO A 129 -19.61 -8.39 5.08
CA PRO A 129 -19.70 -9.79 5.51
C PRO A 129 -19.81 -10.78 4.34
N GLU A 130 -20.03 -10.30 3.12
CA GLU A 130 -20.06 -11.12 1.90
C GLU A 130 -18.66 -11.39 1.36
N TRP A 131 -17.65 -10.78 1.93
CA TRP A 131 -16.26 -10.92 1.53
C TRP A 131 -15.40 -11.41 2.70
N LYS A 132 -14.51 -12.32 2.43
CA LYS A 132 -13.47 -12.75 3.38
C LYS A 132 -12.20 -11.96 3.13
N THR A 133 -11.80 -11.16 4.09
CA THR A 133 -10.52 -10.41 4.07
C THR A 133 -9.41 -11.21 4.73
N ILE A 134 -8.28 -11.33 4.05
CA ILE A 134 -7.08 -12.05 4.54
C ILE A 134 -5.90 -11.09 4.48
N PRO A 135 -5.39 -10.64 5.64
CA PRO A 135 -4.22 -9.80 5.71
C PRO A 135 -2.98 -10.50 5.15
N GLY A 136 -2.24 -9.80 4.30
CA GLY A 136 -0.96 -10.29 3.79
C GLY A 136 0.02 -10.56 4.92
N ARG A 137 0.78 -11.65 4.83
CA ARG A 137 1.81 -12.07 5.79
C ARG A 137 1.34 -12.06 7.26
N GLY A 138 0.06 -12.40 7.47
CA GLY A 138 -0.52 -12.42 8.81
C GLY A 138 -0.62 -11.05 9.49
N GLY A 139 -0.70 -9.97 8.74
CA GLY A 139 -0.80 -8.60 9.28
C GLY A 139 0.56 -7.98 9.63
N THR A 140 1.61 -8.35 8.88
CA THR A 140 2.91 -7.68 8.92
C THR A 140 3.29 -7.20 7.51
N PRO A 141 3.91 -6.01 7.35
CA PRO A 141 4.33 -5.54 6.03
C PRO A 141 5.47 -6.40 5.49
N MET A 142 5.52 -6.54 4.17
CA MET A 142 6.72 -7.01 3.49
C MET A 142 7.69 -5.85 3.35
N HIS A 143 8.89 -5.98 3.90
CA HIS A 143 9.96 -5.03 3.62
C HIS A 143 10.60 -5.36 2.29
N LEU A 144 10.71 -4.37 1.41
CA LEU A 144 11.25 -4.48 0.07
C LEU A 144 12.41 -3.49 -0.12
N ASN A 145 13.58 -3.98 -0.52
CA ASN A 145 14.72 -3.13 -0.88
C ASN A 145 14.59 -2.63 -2.33
N ALA A 146 13.48 -1.95 -2.61
CA ALA A 146 13.17 -1.40 -3.92
C ALA A 146 12.26 -0.17 -3.78
N ASN A 147 12.34 0.73 -4.76
CA ASN A 147 11.47 1.89 -4.86
C ASN A 147 10.01 1.45 -5.01
N TYR A 148 9.09 2.12 -4.35
CA TYR A 148 7.65 1.80 -4.38
C TYR A 148 7.03 1.84 -5.78
N LEU A 149 7.58 2.65 -6.70
CA LEU A 149 7.11 2.70 -8.09
C LEU A 149 7.38 1.41 -8.85
N LEU A 150 8.41 0.64 -8.48
CA LEU A 150 8.65 -0.67 -9.11
C LEU A 150 7.54 -1.67 -8.77
N ILE A 151 6.91 -1.55 -7.60
CA ILE A 151 5.71 -2.33 -7.27
C ILE A 151 4.54 -1.89 -8.15
N SER A 152 4.37 -0.59 -8.36
CA SER A 152 3.36 -0.07 -9.29
C SER A 152 3.58 -0.61 -10.70
N ASP A 153 4.81 -0.55 -11.21
CA ASP A 153 5.16 -1.06 -12.53
C ASP A 153 4.84 -2.56 -12.67
N ASN A 154 5.19 -3.35 -11.68
CA ASN A 154 4.89 -4.79 -11.63
C ASN A 154 3.37 -5.07 -11.66
N LEU A 155 2.58 -4.36 -10.87
CA LEU A 155 1.13 -4.58 -10.78
C LEU A 155 0.35 -4.10 -12.01
N PHE A 156 0.88 -3.15 -12.77
CA PHE A 156 0.26 -2.67 -14.00
C PHE A 156 0.73 -3.41 -15.25
N ASP A 157 1.89 -4.07 -15.22
CA ASP A 157 2.33 -4.97 -16.28
C ASP A 157 2.19 -6.43 -15.87
N ILE A 158 1.01 -7.00 -16.12
CA ILE A 158 0.72 -8.41 -15.81
C ILE A 158 1.33 -9.39 -16.81
N SER A 159 2.14 -8.95 -17.77
CA SER A 159 2.82 -9.87 -18.71
C SER A 159 3.89 -10.72 -18.01
N HIS A 160 4.46 -10.22 -16.88
CA HIS A 160 5.40 -10.97 -16.04
C HIS A 160 4.81 -12.25 -15.45
N LEU A 161 3.47 -12.33 -15.28
CA LEU A 161 2.80 -13.51 -14.73
C LEU A 161 3.15 -14.80 -15.47
N THR A 162 3.35 -14.74 -16.78
CA THR A 162 3.73 -15.89 -17.59
C THR A 162 5.15 -16.40 -17.27
N TYR A 163 6.04 -15.52 -16.84
CA TYR A 163 7.46 -15.82 -16.65
C TYR A 163 7.83 -15.97 -15.17
N VAL A 164 7.43 -15.02 -14.34
CA VAL A 164 7.76 -15.01 -12.90
C VAL A 164 6.90 -15.99 -12.14
N HIS A 165 5.61 -16.07 -12.46
CA HIS A 165 4.62 -16.89 -11.74
C HIS A 165 4.15 -18.11 -12.53
N ALA A 166 4.97 -18.62 -13.45
CA ALA A 166 4.63 -19.74 -14.34
C ALA A 166 4.13 -20.98 -13.58
N SER A 167 4.60 -21.22 -12.35
CA SER A 167 4.23 -22.37 -11.53
C SER A 167 3.02 -22.15 -10.60
N SER A 168 2.51 -20.91 -10.48
CA SER A 168 1.48 -20.56 -9.50
C SER A 168 0.19 -20.02 -10.15
N ILE A 169 0.18 -18.74 -10.51
CA ILE A 169 -1.00 -18.04 -11.05
C ILE A 169 -0.87 -17.67 -12.52
N GLY A 170 0.28 -17.95 -13.15
CA GLY A 170 0.55 -17.64 -14.55
C GLY A 170 -0.29 -18.44 -15.53
N ALA A 171 -0.35 -17.96 -16.76
CA ALA A 171 -0.93 -18.66 -17.90
C ALA A 171 -0.21 -18.20 -19.19
N ASP A 172 0.11 -19.13 -20.07
CA ASP A 172 0.89 -18.86 -21.29
C ASP A 172 0.24 -17.85 -22.23
N SER A 173 -1.09 -17.75 -22.20
CA SER A 173 -1.85 -16.91 -23.13
C SER A 173 -2.08 -15.46 -22.66
N ILE A 174 -1.56 -15.03 -21.51
CA ILE A 174 -1.83 -13.67 -20.98
C ILE A 174 -1.33 -12.61 -21.95
N VAL A 175 -0.15 -12.79 -22.52
CA VAL A 175 0.51 -11.83 -23.41
C VAL A 175 -0.19 -11.65 -24.77
N ASP A 176 -1.02 -12.62 -25.18
CA ASP A 176 -1.74 -12.59 -26.46
C ASP A 176 -2.94 -11.62 -26.47
N PHE A 177 -3.36 -11.15 -25.29
CA PHE A 177 -4.51 -10.28 -25.13
C PHE A 177 -4.08 -8.84 -24.86
N PRO A 178 -4.73 -7.84 -25.49
CA PRO A 178 -4.33 -6.44 -25.37
C PRO A 178 -4.59 -5.90 -23.95
N VAL A 179 -3.73 -4.97 -23.54
CA VAL A 179 -3.95 -4.13 -22.36
C VAL A 179 -4.77 -2.91 -22.75
N LYS A 180 -5.82 -2.61 -21.99
CA LYS A 180 -6.55 -1.35 -22.04
C LYS A 180 -6.12 -0.47 -20.89
N THR A 181 -5.77 0.80 -21.18
CA THR A 181 -5.43 1.82 -20.19
C THR A 181 -6.51 2.89 -20.20
N GLU A 182 -6.97 3.26 -19.01
CA GLU A 182 -7.91 4.36 -18.78
C GLU A 182 -7.31 5.30 -17.73
N ARG A 183 -7.46 6.61 -17.93
CA ARG A 183 -6.92 7.65 -17.04
C ARG A 183 -8.00 8.66 -16.70
N TRP A 184 -8.11 8.99 -15.42
CA TRP A 184 -9.00 10.03 -14.86
C TRP A 184 -8.14 11.05 -14.11
N GLU A 185 -7.83 12.17 -14.78
CA GLU A 185 -6.91 13.19 -14.24
C GLU A 185 -7.45 13.85 -12.98
N ASP A 186 -8.74 14.22 -13.00
CA ASP A 186 -9.41 14.89 -11.87
C ASP A 186 -9.45 13.98 -10.62
N GLU A 187 -9.56 12.67 -10.81
CA GLU A 187 -9.58 11.68 -9.74
C GLU A 187 -8.17 11.19 -9.36
N LYS A 188 -7.13 11.60 -10.08
CA LYS A 188 -5.75 11.10 -9.93
C LYS A 188 -5.69 9.57 -9.97
N ARG A 189 -6.35 8.99 -10.96
CA ARG A 189 -6.57 7.56 -11.10
C ARG A 189 -6.15 7.03 -12.47
N VAL A 190 -5.53 5.86 -12.48
CA VAL A 190 -5.23 5.08 -13.69
C VAL A 190 -5.77 3.68 -13.51
N LYS A 191 -6.39 3.12 -14.55
CA LYS A 191 -6.81 1.73 -14.59
C LYS A 191 -6.19 1.00 -15.76
N MET A 192 -5.61 -0.14 -15.47
CA MET A 192 -5.24 -1.17 -16.44
C MET A 192 -6.31 -2.25 -16.46
N SER A 193 -6.66 -2.73 -17.64
CA SER A 193 -7.56 -3.86 -17.79
C SER A 193 -7.04 -4.81 -18.86
N ARG A 194 -7.05 -6.11 -18.55
CA ARG A 194 -6.79 -7.18 -19.52
C ARG A 194 -7.82 -8.28 -19.32
N VAL A 195 -8.50 -8.65 -20.39
CA VAL A 195 -9.48 -9.75 -20.41
C VAL A 195 -9.01 -10.81 -21.38
N ILE A 196 -9.00 -12.05 -20.91
CA ILE A 196 -8.55 -13.25 -21.61
C ILE A 196 -9.79 -14.07 -21.88
N TYR A 197 -10.18 -14.17 -23.16
CA TYR A 197 -11.42 -14.82 -23.55
C TYR A 197 -11.21 -16.26 -23.95
N ASP A 198 -12.16 -17.14 -23.57
CA ASP A 198 -12.30 -18.50 -24.04
C ASP A 198 -11.00 -19.31 -23.92
N ARG A 199 -10.49 -19.44 -22.69
CA ARG A 199 -9.31 -20.23 -22.37
C ARG A 199 -9.59 -21.19 -21.21
N PRO A 200 -8.84 -22.30 -21.09
CA PRO A 200 -8.87 -23.12 -19.89
C PRO A 200 -8.59 -22.30 -18.64
N ALA A 201 -9.31 -22.57 -17.57
CA ALA A 201 -9.09 -21.89 -16.30
C ALA A 201 -7.70 -22.23 -15.74
N ALA A 202 -6.96 -21.23 -15.23
CA ALA A 202 -5.73 -21.49 -14.50
C ALA A 202 -6.01 -22.32 -13.24
N PRO A 203 -5.04 -23.11 -12.72
CA PRO A 203 -5.28 -24.08 -11.65
C PRO A 203 -5.99 -23.51 -10.43
N PHE A 204 -5.63 -22.32 -9.99
CA PHE A 204 -6.27 -21.64 -8.87
C PHE A 204 -7.78 -21.41 -9.14
N TYR A 205 -8.11 -20.83 -10.30
CA TYR A 205 -9.50 -20.53 -10.69
C TYR A 205 -10.31 -21.81 -10.95
N GLN A 206 -9.66 -22.84 -11.53
CA GLN A 206 -10.29 -24.13 -11.73
C GLN A 206 -10.66 -24.79 -10.39
N LYS A 207 -9.78 -24.72 -9.38
CA LYS A 207 -10.05 -25.22 -8.04
C LYS A 207 -11.24 -24.46 -7.39
N ALA A 208 -11.24 -23.13 -7.51
CA ALA A 208 -12.26 -22.28 -6.88
C ALA A 208 -13.63 -22.38 -7.56
N GLY A 209 -13.67 -22.31 -8.89
CA GLY A 209 -14.91 -22.23 -9.67
C GLY A 209 -15.45 -23.58 -10.14
N GLN A 210 -14.63 -24.65 -10.09
CA GLN A 210 -15.00 -26.00 -10.58
C GLN A 210 -15.63 -25.98 -11.98
N PHE A 211 -15.09 -25.12 -12.85
CA PHE A 211 -15.61 -24.87 -14.20
C PHE A 211 -15.60 -26.13 -15.05
N LYS A 212 -16.64 -26.32 -15.88
CA LYS A 212 -16.79 -27.47 -16.79
C LYS A 212 -16.22 -27.21 -18.17
N GLY A 213 -16.08 -25.95 -18.55
CA GLY A 213 -15.59 -25.49 -19.84
C GLY A 213 -14.51 -24.45 -19.73
N ASN A 214 -14.27 -23.78 -20.85
CA ASN A 214 -13.40 -22.62 -20.87
C ASN A 214 -14.00 -21.45 -20.10
N VAL A 215 -13.16 -20.52 -19.71
CA VAL A 215 -13.53 -19.31 -18.95
C VAL A 215 -13.10 -18.04 -19.67
N ASP A 216 -13.81 -16.97 -19.38
CA ASP A 216 -13.34 -15.60 -19.57
C ASP A 216 -12.71 -15.15 -18.26
N ARG A 217 -11.44 -14.78 -18.30
CA ARG A 217 -10.64 -14.33 -17.16
C ARG A 217 -10.32 -12.87 -17.30
N TRP A 218 -10.37 -12.10 -16.21
CA TRP A 218 -9.93 -10.71 -16.19
C TRP A 218 -8.90 -10.46 -15.10
N ILE A 219 -8.08 -9.45 -15.33
CA ILE A 219 -7.24 -8.80 -14.34
C ILE A 219 -7.31 -7.30 -14.62
N MET A 220 -7.78 -6.56 -13.64
CA MET A 220 -7.96 -5.12 -13.71
C MET A 220 -7.32 -4.50 -12.48
N THR A 221 -6.32 -3.63 -12.67
CA THR A 221 -5.68 -2.90 -11.59
C THR A 221 -6.03 -1.43 -11.69
N THR A 222 -6.57 -0.87 -10.63
CA THR A 222 -6.88 0.55 -10.51
C THR A 222 -5.94 1.16 -9.47
N SER A 223 -5.23 2.23 -9.86
CA SER A 223 -4.42 3.03 -8.95
C SER A 223 -5.19 4.27 -8.53
N ASP A 224 -5.27 4.49 -7.24
CA ASP A 224 -5.59 5.78 -6.63
C ASP A 224 -4.26 6.35 -6.11
N LEU A 225 -3.78 7.42 -6.78
CA LEU A 225 -2.42 7.91 -6.54
C LEU A 225 -2.28 8.60 -5.17
N PRO A 226 -1.08 8.55 -4.56
CA PRO A 226 0.20 8.21 -5.20
C PRO A 226 0.58 6.72 -5.17
N CYS A 227 -0.06 5.89 -4.34
CA CYS A 227 0.45 4.53 -4.14
C CYS A 227 -0.60 3.49 -3.73
N TYR A 228 -1.88 3.76 -3.90
CA TYR A 228 -2.91 2.76 -3.60
C TYR A 228 -3.30 2.05 -4.88
N MET A 229 -3.32 0.72 -4.85
CA MET A 229 -3.71 -0.08 -6.00
C MET A 229 -4.67 -1.18 -5.57
N ALA A 230 -5.82 -1.23 -6.22
CA ALA A 230 -6.77 -2.31 -6.06
C ALA A 230 -6.80 -3.13 -7.34
N SER A 231 -6.41 -4.39 -7.25
CA SER A 231 -6.54 -5.34 -8.35
C SER A 231 -7.81 -6.15 -8.17
N ASP A 232 -8.60 -6.23 -9.23
CA ASP A 232 -9.78 -7.07 -9.37
C ASP A 232 -9.43 -8.17 -10.37
N ALA A 233 -9.49 -9.41 -9.94
CA ALA A 233 -9.14 -10.55 -10.75
C ALA A 233 -10.17 -11.67 -10.60
N GLY A 234 -10.57 -12.27 -11.72
CA GLY A 234 -11.58 -13.31 -11.67
C GLY A 234 -11.71 -14.12 -12.94
N SER A 235 -12.64 -15.08 -12.89
CA SER A 235 -13.01 -15.94 -14.03
C SER A 235 -14.49 -16.31 -13.97
N VAL A 236 -15.12 -16.36 -15.14
CA VAL A 236 -16.46 -16.88 -15.33
C VAL A 236 -16.49 -17.88 -16.48
N GLU A 237 -17.40 -18.85 -16.45
CA GLU A 237 -17.55 -19.80 -17.54
C GLU A 237 -18.07 -19.09 -18.80
N VAL A 238 -17.53 -19.44 -19.96
CA VAL A 238 -17.93 -18.87 -21.26
C VAL A 238 -19.40 -19.09 -21.50
N GLY A 239 -20.09 -18.09 -22.04
CA GLY A 239 -21.50 -18.15 -22.38
C GLY A 239 -22.46 -17.83 -21.24
N THR A 240 -21.99 -17.47 -20.06
CA THR A 240 -22.86 -17.06 -18.94
C THR A 240 -23.46 -15.66 -19.13
N GLY A 241 -22.95 -14.86 -20.06
CA GLY A 241 -23.39 -13.49 -20.29
C GLY A 241 -22.97 -12.51 -19.17
N ILE A 242 -22.04 -12.91 -18.30
CA ILE A 242 -21.51 -12.06 -17.23
C ILE A 242 -20.37 -11.22 -17.79
N THR A 243 -20.40 -9.94 -17.50
CA THR A 243 -19.31 -9.02 -17.84
C THR A 243 -18.15 -9.23 -16.86
N PRO A 244 -16.89 -9.38 -17.33
CA PRO A 244 -15.73 -9.39 -16.46
C PRO A 244 -15.69 -8.17 -15.52
N GLY A 245 -15.51 -8.43 -14.20
CA GLY A 245 -15.57 -7.42 -13.16
C GLY A 245 -16.98 -7.14 -12.59
N GLU A 246 -18.03 -7.81 -13.09
CA GLU A 246 -19.42 -7.69 -12.63
C GLU A 246 -19.95 -9.04 -12.13
N VAL A 247 -19.15 -9.77 -11.39
CA VAL A 247 -19.46 -11.13 -10.91
C VAL A 247 -20.13 -11.08 -9.55
N GLY A 248 -21.22 -11.83 -9.42
CA GLY A 248 -21.82 -12.08 -8.11
C GLY A 248 -21.32 -13.40 -7.52
N PRO A 249 -21.55 -13.65 -6.23
CA PRO A 249 -20.98 -14.79 -5.49
C PRO A 249 -21.34 -16.17 -6.05
N ASP A 250 -22.45 -16.30 -6.78
CA ASP A 250 -22.94 -17.57 -7.29
C ASP A 250 -22.58 -17.85 -8.76
N ARG A 251 -21.81 -17.00 -9.41
CA ARG A 251 -21.67 -17.02 -10.87
C ARG A 251 -20.25 -17.09 -11.40
N GLY A 252 -19.25 -17.13 -10.54
CA GLY A 252 -17.85 -17.17 -10.94
C GLY A 252 -16.92 -17.06 -9.74
N VAL A 253 -15.66 -16.81 -10.03
CA VAL A 253 -14.63 -16.59 -9.02
C VAL A 253 -14.10 -15.18 -9.18
N GLU A 254 -14.16 -14.40 -8.13
CA GLU A 254 -13.60 -13.05 -8.08
C GLU A 254 -12.82 -12.88 -6.80
N MET A 255 -11.72 -12.18 -6.90
CA MET A 255 -10.92 -11.73 -5.77
C MET A 255 -10.48 -10.29 -5.98
N LYS A 256 -10.30 -9.58 -4.87
CA LYS A 256 -9.70 -8.25 -4.86
C LYS A 256 -8.42 -8.27 -4.04
N ILE A 257 -7.43 -7.54 -4.51
CA ILE A 257 -6.12 -7.44 -3.86
C ILE A 257 -5.81 -5.96 -3.69
N MET A 258 -5.77 -5.52 -2.43
CA MET A 258 -5.34 -4.17 -2.10
C MET A 258 -3.83 -4.17 -1.90
N ASN A 259 -3.15 -3.30 -2.61
CA ASN A 259 -1.69 -3.15 -2.61
C ASN A 259 -1.34 -1.72 -2.21
N LEU A 260 -0.60 -1.58 -1.11
CA LEU A 260 -0.32 -0.30 -0.46
C LEU A 260 1.20 -0.21 -0.17
N PRO A 261 2.00 0.03 -1.21
CA PRO A 261 3.42 0.25 -1.04
C PRO A 261 3.67 1.64 -0.44
N THR A 262 4.08 1.68 0.81
CA THR A 262 4.48 2.91 1.50
C THR A 262 5.98 3.10 1.37
N PRO A 263 6.46 4.18 0.73
CA PRO A 263 7.88 4.46 0.64
C PRO A 263 8.51 4.57 2.03
N GLU A 264 9.57 3.82 2.29
CA GLU A 264 10.46 4.02 3.43
C GLU A 264 11.51 5.07 3.06
N THR A 265 12.27 4.78 1.99
CA THR A 265 13.25 5.67 1.37
C THR A 265 13.08 5.64 -0.16
N GLU A 266 13.98 6.30 -0.89
CA GLU A 266 14.01 6.24 -2.35
C GLU A 266 14.26 4.83 -2.91
N THR A 267 14.79 3.91 -2.09
CA THR A 267 15.19 2.56 -2.52
C THR A 267 14.69 1.46 -1.60
N SER A 268 13.75 1.78 -0.71
CA SER A 268 13.11 0.79 0.15
C SER A 268 11.65 1.14 0.42
N THR A 269 10.83 0.11 0.67
CA THR A 269 9.37 0.21 0.76
C THR A 269 8.83 -0.74 1.82
N HIS A 270 7.89 -0.26 2.63
CA HIS A 270 6.99 -1.09 3.42
C HIS A 270 5.79 -1.46 2.56
N TYR A 271 5.67 -2.70 2.14
CA TYR A 271 4.60 -3.14 1.28
C TYR A 271 3.52 -3.85 2.10
N PHE A 272 2.40 -3.15 2.28
CA PHE A 272 1.18 -3.70 2.88
C PHE A 272 0.27 -4.22 1.78
N TYR A 273 -0.39 -5.35 2.02
CA TYR A 273 -1.38 -5.87 1.10
C TYR A 273 -2.43 -6.72 1.82
N SER A 274 -3.59 -6.84 1.20
CA SER A 274 -4.68 -7.68 1.68
C SER A 274 -5.40 -8.32 0.50
N HIS A 275 -5.88 -9.54 0.69
CA HIS A 275 -6.71 -10.22 -0.27
C HIS A 275 -8.15 -10.24 0.21
N CYS A 276 -9.11 -10.14 -0.71
CA CYS A 276 -10.50 -10.38 -0.44
C CYS A 276 -11.07 -11.39 -1.44
N ARG A 277 -11.89 -12.31 -0.97
CA ARG A 277 -12.65 -13.25 -1.80
C ARG A 277 -14.11 -13.28 -1.38
N HIS A 278 -15.01 -13.48 -2.33
CA HIS A 278 -16.43 -13.66 -2.03
C HIS A 278 -16.93 -15.09 -2.20
N PHE A 279 -16.04 -16.05 -2.45
CA PHE A 279 -16.32 -17.47 -2.50
C PHE A 279 -15.69 -18.19 -1.30
N GLU A 280 -16.32 -19.30 -0.88
CA GLU A 280 -15.80 -20.14 0.23
C GLU A 280 -15.38 -19.31 1.46
N ILE A 281 -16.21 -18.31 1.83
CA ILE A 281 -15.86 -17.29 2.84
C ILE A 281 -15.57 -17.87 4.22
N ASP A 282 -16.15 -19.02 4.56
CA ASP A 282 -15.98 -19.71 5.84
C ASP A 282 -14.91 -20.82 5.79
N SER A 283 -14.24 -21.01 4.65
CA SER A 283 -13.29 -22.11 4.46
C SER A 283 -11.89 -21.75 4.96
N GLU A 284 -11.44 -22.45 6.02
CA GLU A 284 -10.07 -22.35 6.53
C GLU A 284 -9.03 -22.89 5.52
N GLU A 285 -9.40 -23.88 4.69
CA GLU A 285 -8.53 -24.37 3.62
C GLU A 285 -8.21 -23.25 2.62
N TRP A 286 -9.21 -22.44 2.24
CA TRP A 286 -8.99 -21.31 1.35
C TRP A 286 -8.20 -20.18 2.03
N ASP A 287 -8.41 -19.94 3.32
CA ASP A 287 -7.61 -18.98 4.07
C ASP A 287 -6.14 -19.38 4.05
N GLU A 288 -5.84 -20.68 4.24
CA GLU A 288 -4.47 -21.19 4.21
C GLU A 288 -3.84 -21.13 2.81
N ILE A 289 -4.61 -21.36 1.73
CA ILE A 289 -4.17 -21.16 0.35
C ILE A 289 -3.73 -19.72 0.13
N TYR A 290 -4.53 -18.75 0.59
CA TYR A 290 -4.18 -17.33 0.48
C TYR A 290 -2.93 -16.98 1.32
N ARG A 291 -2.82 -17.48 2.55
CA ARG A 291 -1.65 -17.23 3.40
C ARG A 291 -0.35 -17.81 2.82
N THR A 292 -0.40 -18.97 2.18
CA THR A 292 0.80 -19.67 1.71
C THR A 292 1.12 -19.36 0.25
N GLN A 293 0.21 -19.64 -0.69
CA GLN A 293 0.47 -19.51 -2.12
C GLN A 293 0.64 -18.05 -2.56
N PHE A 294 -0.21 -17.14 -2.07
CA PHE A 294 -0.02 -15.72 -2.42
C PHE A 294 1.19 -15.10 -1.73
N THR A 295 1.55 -15.54 -0.52
CA THR A 295 2.82 -15.11 0.07
C THR A 295 4.00 -15.51 -0.80
N GLN A 296 3.98 -16.73 -1.38
CA GLN A 296 5.00 -17.16 -2.33
C GLN A 296 5.04 -16.27 -3.58
N VAL A 297 3.89 -15.98 -4.18
CA VAL A 297 3.77 -15.10 -5.37
C VAL A 297 4.42 -13.74 -5.09
N PHE A 298 4.10 -13.11 -3.96
CA PHE A 298 4.70 -11.82 -3.58
C PHE A 298 6.21 -11.93 -3.27
N ASP A 299 6.69 -13.06 -2.76
CA ASP A 299 8.12 -13.29 -2.54
C ASP A 299 8.88 -13.50 -3.87
N GLU A 300 8.24 -14.09 -4.89
CA GLU A 300 8.76 -14.17 -6.26
C GLU A 300 8.94 -12.77 -6.85
N ASP A 301 7.92 -11.90 -6.74
CA ASP A 301 8.00 -10.50 -7.16
C ASP A 301 9.09 -9.74 -6.42
N ARG A 302 9.19 -9.90 -5.09
CA ARG A 302 10.24 -9.27 -4.29
C ARG A 302 11.62 -9.56 -4.85
N ALA A 303 11.90 -10.80 -5.20
CA ALA A 303 13.21 -11.21 -5.72
C ALA A 303 13.55 -10.48 -7.04
N VAL A 304 12.55 -10.31 -7.93
CA VAL A 304 12.70 -9.60 -9.20
C VAL A 304 12.91 -8.10 -8.97
N LEU A 305 12.04 -7.47 -8.17
CA LEU A 305 12.07 -6.02 -7.93
C LEU A 305 13.34 -5.57 -7.19
N GLU A 306 13.79 -6.33 -6.20
CA GLU A 306 15.07 -6.05 -5.52
C GLU A 306 16.27 -6.27 -6.46
N GLY A 307 16.19 -7.23 -7.37
CA GLY A 307 17.18 -7.44 -8.43
C GLY A 307 17.24 -6.26 -9.38
N GLN A 308 16.09 -5.75 -9.81
CA GLN A 308 15.95 -4.58 -10.67
C GLN A 308 16.50 -3.32 -9.97
N GLN A 309 16.05 -3.02 -8.76
CA GLN A 309 16.53 -1.87 -7.98
C GLN A 309 18.05 -1.86 -7.83
N ARG A 310 18.63 -3.02 -7.56
CA ARG A 310 20.09 -3.14 -7.43
C ARG A 310 20.80 -2.73 -8.72
N ARG A 311 20.31 -3.16 -9.89
CA ARG A 311 20.89 -2.77 -11.18
C ARG A 311 20.68 -1.31 -11.52
N MET A 312 19.51 -0.78 -11.26
CA MET A 312 19.23 0.67 -11.41
C MET A 312 20.18 1.51 -10.54
N SER A 313 20.49 1.06 -9.33
CA SER A 313 21.42 1.76 -8.44
C SER A 313 22.88 1.65 -8.90
N GLU A 314 23.28 0.53 -9.50
CA GLU A 314 24.62 0.32 -10.07
C GLU A 314 24.82 1.09 -11.39
N PHE A 315 23.76 1.28 -12.16
CA PHE A 315 23.78 1.89 -13.50
C PHE A 315 22.70 2.99 -13.61
N PRO A 316 22.79 4.09 -12.85
CA PRO A 316 21.73 5.10 -12.76
C PRO A 316 21.46 5.85 -14.08
N ASP A 317 22.43 5.91 -14.97
CA ASP A 317 22.33 6.59 -16.25
C ASP A 317 22.07 5.62 -17.44
N ALA A 318 21.83 4.33 -17.17
CA ALA A 318 21.52 3.38 -18.21
C ALA A 318 20.14 3.67 -18.82
N PRO A 319 20.02 3.73 -20.16
CA PRO A 319 18.72 3.96 -20.79
C PRO A 319 17.81 2.74 -20.61
N GLU A 320 16.56 3.00 -20.23
CA GLU A 320 15.49 2.01 -20.26
C GLU A 320 14.61 2.23 -21.49
N ILE A 321 13.93 1.19 -21.94
CA ILE A 321 13.01 1.25 -23.09
C ILE A 321 11.61 0.86 -22.61
N ASP A 322 10.62 1.60 -23.03
CA ASP A 322 9.21 1.25 -22.81
C ASP A 322 8.74 0.28 -23.91
N ILE A 323 7.94 -0.69 -23.50
CA ILE A 323 7.19 -1.58 -24.40
C ILE A 323 5.69 -1.30 -24.31
N ASN A 324 4.87 -1.90 -25.19
CA ASN A 324 3.44 -1.61 -25.21
C ASN A 324 2.72 -1.92 -23.86
N ALA A 325 3.24 -2.87 -23.10
CA ALA A 325 2.69 -3.23 -21.79
C ALA A 325 2.88 -2.13 -20.74
N ASP A 326 3.86 -1.24 -20.89
CA ASP A 326 4.20 -0.19 -19.94
C ASP A 326 3.28 1.05 -20.02
N ALA A 327 2.38 1.09 -21.01
CA ALA A 327 1.51 2.25 -21.19
C ALA A 327 0.77 2.72 -19.93
N PRO A 328 0.23 1.86 -19.05
CA PRO A 328 -0.36 2.28 -17.77
C PRO A 328 0.68 2.88 -16.83
N ASN A 329 1.87 2.27 -16.73
CA ASN A 329 2.95 2.66 -15.84
C ASN A 329 3.47 4.07 -16.16
N VAL A 330 3.63 4.36 -17.45
CA VAL A 330 4.02 5.69 -17.94
C VAL A 330 3.01 6.76 -17.47
N GLN A 331 1.70 6.44 -17.49
CA GLN A 331 0.68 7.37 -17.02
C GLN A 331 0.76 7.57 -15.49
N VAL A 332 0.92 6.51 -14.71
CA VAL A 332 1.06 6.57 -13.25
C VAL A 332 2.27 7.43 -12.87
N ARG A 333 3.44 7.15 -13.44
CA ARG A 333 4.68 7.88 -13.16
C ARG A 333 4.53 9.36 -13.49
N ARG A 334 4.00 9.68 -14.67
CA ARG A 334 3.76 11.06 -15.10
C ARG A 334 2.83 11.81 -14.14
N MET A 335 1.72 11.22 -13.71
CA MET A 335 0.79 11.86 -12.78
C MET A 335 1.42 12.08 -11.40
N ILE A 336 2.24 11.16 -10.91
CA ILE A 336 2.98 11.32 -9.65
C ILE A 336 3.99 12.47 -9.76
N ASP A 337 4.72 12.58 -10.86
CA ASP A 337 5.65 13.69 -11.11
C ASP A 337 4.91 15.04 -11.14
N GLU A 338 3.74 15.09 -11.78
CA GLU A 338 2.88 16.27 -11.80
C GLU A 338 2.40 16.65 -10.37
N MET A 339 2.03 15.68 -9.53
CA MET A 339 1.67 15.90 -8.13
C MET A 339 2.84 16.46 -7.31
N ILE A 340 4.02 15.88 -7.46
CA ILE A 340 5.25 16.35 -6.78
C ILE A 340 5.59 17.78 -7.21
N ALA A 341 5.54 18.06 -8.52
CA ALA A 341 5.82 19.40 -9.06
C ALA A 341 4.83 20.46 -8.53
N ALA A 342 3.55 20.11 -8.43
CA ALA A 342 2.51 21.00 -7.87
C ALA A 342 2.78 21.33 -6.39
N GLU A 343 3.11 20.34 -5.56
CA GLU A 343 3.46 20.57 -4.15
C GLU A 343 4.71 21.46 -3.99
N GLN A 344 5.72 21.26 -4.83
CA GLN A 344 6.93 22.09 -4.81
C GLN A 344 6.66 23.53 -5.21
N ALA A 345 5.78 23.76 -6.20
CA ALA A 345 5.38 25.09 -6.62
C ALA A 345 4.65 25.84 -5.49
N GLU A 346 3.74 25.18 -4.79
CA GLU A 346 3.04 25.75 -3.62
C GLU A 346 4.02 26.14 -2.51
N LEU A 347 4.95 25.24 -2.13
CA LEU A 347 5.96 25.49 -1.09
C LEU A 347 6.89 26.67 -1.47
N SER A 348 7.22 26.79 -2.76
CA SER A 348 8.07 27.86 -3.27
C SER A 348 7.32 29.20 -3.32
N GLY A 349 6.02 29.18 -3.62
CA GLY A 349 5.13 30.36 -3.59
C GLY A 349 4.92 30.88 -2.16
N ALA A 350 4.68 29.99 -1.21
CA ALA A 350 4.49 30.34 0.21
C ALA A 350 5.76 31.01 0.82
N ARG A 351 6.96 30.53 0.46
CA ARG A 351 8.24 31.12 0.92
C ARG A 351 8.53 32.51 0.36
N LYS A 352 7.91 32.89 -0.76
CA LYS A 352 8.08 34.25 -1.35
C LYS A 352 7.08 35.26 -0.78
N SER A 353 6.04 34.79 -0.10
CA SER A 353 5.00 35.64 0.51
C SER A 353 5.13 35.79 2.03
N ALA A 354 6.06 35.09 2.68
CA ALA A 354 6.43 35.21 4.08
C ALA A 354 7.73 36.02 4.25
#